data_06c359bc6f10e75158734fc44710597d
#
_entry.id   06c359bc6f10e75158734fc44710597d
#
_cell.length_a   1.000
_cell.length_b   1.000
_cell.length_c   1.000
_cell.angle_alpha   90.00
_cell.angle_beta   90.00
_cell.angle_gamma   90.00
#
_symmetry.space_group_name_H-M   'P 1'
#
loop_
_entity.id
_entity.type
_entity.pdbx_description
1 polymer ?
#
loop_
_entity_poly.entity_id
_entity_poly.type
_entity_poly.pdbx_seq_one_letter_code
_entity_poly.pdbx_strand_id
1 'polypeptide(L)'
;MTLAVMLQGTASDVGKSVLVAGLCRIFHQDGLRTAPFKSQNMALNSGITPDGKEMGRAQIFQAEAAGIAPDVRMNPILLKPTSDRQAQVVLMGQVATSMDAVSYHQYKPRLREQILAVYQSLAGEYEALVLEGAGSPAEINLRDRDIVNMGMAEMAQCPVILVADIDRGGVFAAIYGTLALLQPQERARVKGVIINKFRGDVALLRSGIEQIEALTGVPVLGVMPWLDVDLEDEDGVALQAGKYHRTDRRDIDIAVVHLPHIANFTDFNALAAQPDVRVRYVRDPQALADADLVILPGSKNTLGDLCWLRESGMAHAVEQARQRKVPLLGICGGYQMLGETIIDEVESGLGAQPGLGVLKTVTHFAQHKTTTQVQATLESALPDWLADAAGLRVSGYEIHMGETRREAGCPPLLQLHKAGQAVDDGAISDDGLAFGTYLHGLFDSDAFTRALLNGLRQRKGLAPLDSALEYARYKTRQFDRLAEAMREHIAIDKIYAIMRQHQEPLC
;
A
#
# COMPACT_ATOMS: atom_id res chain seq x y z
N MET A 1 -2.25 15.02 28.16
CA MET A 1 -2.27 13.56 27.86
C MET A 1 -2.84 13.37 26.47
N THR A 2 -2.26 12.49 25.67
CA THR A 2 -2.68 12.24 24.29
C THR A 2 -3.96 11.41 24.27
N LEU A 3 -4.94 11.83 23.49
CA LEU A 3 -6.14 11.03 23.21
C LEU A 3 -5.73 9.82 22.35
N ALA A 4 -6.16 8.63 22.72
CA ALA A 4 -5.86 7.44 21.93
C ALA A 4 -7.09 6.55 21.75
N VAL A 5 -7.23 5.92 20.59
CA VAL A 5 -8.24 4.90 20.29
C VAL A 5 -7.64 3.86 19.36
N MET A 6 -7.99 2.60 19.55
CA MET A 6 -7.52 1.52 18.69
C MET A 6 -8.67 0.84 17.96
N LEU A 7 -8.55 0.69 16.64
CA LEU A 7 -9.46 -0.09 15.83
C LEU A 7 -8.91 -1.52 15.66
N GLN A 8 -9.69 -2.51 16.06
CA GLN A 8 -9.38 -3.93 15.85
C GLN A 8 -10.48 -4.57 15.03
N GLY A 9 -10.19 -5.62 14.27
CA GLY A 9 -11.15 -6.26 13.39
C GLY A 9 -11.61 -7.61 13.90
N THR A 10 -12.83 -8.01 13.56
CA THR A 10 -13.27 -9.41 13.73
C THR A 10 -12.52 -10.38 12.82
N ALA A 11 -11.90 -9.86 11.74
CA ALA A 11 -11.08 -10.60 10.78
C ALA A 11 -10.12 -9.65 10.05
N SER A 12 -9.28 -10.19 9.15
CA SER A 12 -8.59 -9.40 8.14
C SER A 12 -9.60 -8.77 7.16
N ASP A 13 -9.19 -7.73 6.44
CA ASP A 13 -9.95 -7.03 5.38
C ASP A 13 -11.32 -6.48 5.77
N VAL A 14 -11.62 -6.34 7.06
CA VAL A 14 -12.88 -5.72 7.52
C VAL A 14 -12.92 -4.21 7.31
N GLY A 15 -11.83 -3.59 6.83
CA GLY A 15 -11.73 -2.16 6.53
C GLY A 15 -11.15 -1.31 7.65
N LYS A 16 -10.36 -1.90 8.56
CA LYS A 16 -9.69 -1.15 9.65
C LYS A 16 -8.88 0.03 9.13
N SER A 17 -7.99 -0.21 8.16
CA SER A 17 -7.03 0.79 7.65
C SER A 17 -7.74 2.01 7.07
N VAL A 18 -8.85 1.80 6.35
CA VAL A 18 -9.68 2.88 5.81
C VAL A 18 -10.35 3.69 6.93
N LEU A 19 -10.94 3.00 7.93
CA LEU A 19 -11.59 3.69 9.06
C LEU A 19 -10.55 4.44 9.94
N VAL A 20 -9.35 3.90 10.10
CA VAL A 20 -8.24 4.59 10.78
C VAL A 20 -7.86 5.87 10.01
N ALA A 21 -7.71 5.79 8.68
CA ALA A 21 -7.45 6.97 7.85
C ALA A 21 -8.57 8.01 7.98
N GLY A 22 -9.82 7.57 7.98
CA GLY A 22 -10.97 8.46 8.18
C GLY A 22 -10.99 9.13 9.55
N LEU A 23 -10.67 8.42 10.64
CA LEU A 23 -10.52 9.02 11.97
C LEU A 23 -9.35 9.99 12.04
N CYS A 24 -8.21 9.64 11.42
CA CYS A 24 -7.07 10.56 11.31
C CYS A 24 -7.47 11.84 10.58
N ARG A 25 -8.23 11.74 9.48
CA ARG A 25 -8.73 12.90 8.74
C ARG A 25 -9.70 13.73 9.57
N ILE A 26 -10.67 13.09 10.25
CA ILE A 26 -11.65 13.76 11.12
C ILE A 26 -10.93 14.54 12.22
N PHE A 27 -10.01 13.90 12.95
CA PHE A 27 -9.31 14.55 14.06
C PHE A 27 -8.41 15.70 13.58
N HIS A 28 -7.78 15.55 12.41
CA HIS A 28 -7.05 16.63 11.76
C HIS A 28 -7.98 17.81 11.40
N GLN A 29 -9.16 17.56 10.79
CA GLN A 29 -10.14 18.60 10.47
C GLN A 29 -10.68 19.31 11.72
N ASP A 30 -10.77 18.60 12.85
CA ASP A 30 -11.19 19.13 14.14
C ASP A 30 -10.06 19.87 14.89
N GLY A 31 -8.89 20.02 14.23
CA GLY A 31 -7.76 20.81 14.73
C GLY A 31 -6.79 20.08 15.65
N LEU A 32 -6.91 18.76 15.80
CA LEU A 32 -5.99 17.95 16.59
C LEU A 32 -4.76 17.54 15.77
N ARG A 33 -3.57 17.71 16.33
CA ARG A 33 -2.35 17.10 15.77
C ARG A 33 -2.44 15.60 15.97
N THR A 34 -2.72 14.88 14.89
CA THR A 34 -3.06 13.47 14.90
C THR A 34 -2.00 12.66 14.18
N ALA A 35 -1.68 11.46 14.69
CA ALA A 35 -0.87 10.47 13.98
C ALA A 35 -1.51 9.07 14.04
N PRO A 36 -1.34 8.25 12.99
CA PRO A 36 -1.65 6.83 13.02
C PRO A 36 -0.57 6.06 13.77
N PHE A 37 -0.92 4.85 14.25
CA PHE A 37 0.05 3.91 14.79
C PHE A 37 -0.37 2.46 14.53
N LYS A 38 0.51 1.67 13.95
CA LYS A 38 0.37 0.22 13.82
C LYS A 38 1.69 -0.44 14.21
N SER A 39 1.72 -1.07 15.36
CA SER A 39 2.96 -1.64 15.92
C SER A 39 3.67 -2.60 14.98
N GLN A 40 2.89 -3.42 14.26
CA GLN A 40 3.38 -4.35 13.24
C GLN A 40 2.43 -4.36 12.06
N ASN A 41 2.96 -4.22 10.85
CA ASN A 41 2.24 -4.48 9.61
C ASN A 41 2.85 -5.65 8.84
N MET A 42 2.03 -6.37 8.07
CA MET A 42 2.49 -7.40 7.14
C MET A 42 1.98 -7.00 5.75
N ALA A 43 2.87 -6.50 4.90
CA ALA A 43 2.50 -6.02 3.57
C ALA A 43 3.68 -6.05 2.61
N LEU A 44 3.41 -6.25 1.33
CA LEU A 44 4.39 -6.09 0.24
C LEU A 44 4.46 -4.63 -0.24
N ASN A 45 3.37 -3.86 -0.02
CA ASN A 45 3.37 -2.43 -0.31
C ASN A 45 4.04 -1.65 0.81
N SER A 46 5.07 -0.94 0.46
CA SER A 46 5.81 -0.07 1.37
C SER A 46 6.17 1.23 0.65
N GLY A 47 6.58 2.21 1.41
CA GLY A 47 7.14 3.45 0.90
C GLY A 47 8.23 3.94 1.83
N ILE A 48 8.79 5.08 1.53
CA ILE A 48 9.96 5.65 2.21
C ILE A 48 9.57 6.96 2.88
N THR A 49 9.91 7.10 4.15
CA THR A 49 9.77 8.35 4.91
C THR A 49 10.72 9.42 4.40
N PRO A 50 10.53 10.71 4.74
CA PRO A 50 11.45 11.78 4.33
C PRO A 50 12.91 11.56 4.76
N ASP A 51 13.15 10.83 5.86
CA ASP A 51 14.50 10.49 6.36
C ASP A 51 15.04 9.15 5.82
N GLY A 52 14.43 8.58 4.78
CA GLY A 52 14.93 7.41 4.08
C GLY A 52 14.61 6.07 4.75
N LYS A 53 13.62 6.02 5.64
CA LYS A 53 13.18 4.81 6.33
C LYS A 53 12.02 4.13 5.62
N GLU A 54 12.04 2.79 5.58
CA GLU A 54 10.95 2.00 5.01
C GLU A 54 9.81 1.79 6.00
N MET A 55 8.57 1.98 5.57
CA MET A 55 7.37 1.66 6.36
C MET A 55 6.21 1.19 5.47
N GLY A 56 5.19 0.58 6.08
CA GLY A 56 4.01 0.11 5.38
C GLY A 56 3.24 1.23 4.69
N ARG A 57 2.79 0.99 3.45
CA ARG A 57 2.08 2.00 2.65
C ARG A 57 0.77 2.46 3.32
N ALA A 58 0.06 1.56 4.00
CA ALA A 58 -1.16 1.90 4.72
C ALA A 58 -0.93 2.99 5.78
N GLN A 59 0.18 2.95 6.53
CA GLN A 59 0.48 3.95 7.54
C GLN A 59 0.96 5.27 6.92
N ILE A 60 1.62 5.23 5.75
CA ILE A 60 1.91 6.44 4.96
C ILE A 60 0.59 7.10 4.54
N PHE A 61 -0.33 6.35 3.97
CA PHE A 61 -1.66 6.79 3.58
C PHE A 61 -2.45 7.39 4.75
N GLN A 62 -2.38 6.79 5.95
CA GLN A 62 -3.02 7.30 7.16
C GLN A 62 -2.36 8.60 7.66
N ALA A 63 -1.03 8.75 7.54
CA ALA A 63 -0.33 9.98 7.83
C ALA A 63 -0.71 11.09 6.85
N GLU A 64 -0.83 10.78 5.54
CA GLU A 64 -1.34 11.70 4.52
C GLU A 64 -2.77 12.18 4.86
N ALA A 65 -3.65 11.28 5.33
CA ALA A 65 -5.00 11.64 5.78
C ALA A 65 -4.98 12.58 6.99
N ALA A 66 -4.03 12.40 7.91
CA ALA A 66 -3.81 13.28 9.06
C ALA A 66 -3.11 14.62 8.69
N GLY A 67 -2.74 14.81 7.42
CA GLY A 67 -2.05 16.03 6.96
C GLY A 67 -0.61 16.16 7.46
N ILE A 68 0.06 15.07 7.79
CA ILE A 68 1.42 15.03 8.31
C ILE A 68 2.35 14.18 7.42
N ALA A 69 3.64 14.46 7.49
CA ALA A 69 4.64 13.61 6.87
C ALA A 69 4.71 12.24 7.56
N PRO A 70 4.91 11.14 6.80
CA PRO A 70 5.09 9.83 7.38
C PRO A 70 6.38 9.76 8.20
N ASP A 71 6.29 9.10 9.35
CA ASP A 71 7.40 8.85 10.28
C ASP A 71 7.43 7.34 10.58
N VAL A 72 8.59 6.73 10.52
CA VAL A 72 8.75 5.30 10.72
C VAL A 72 8.25 4.81 12.08
N ARG A 73 8.18 5.69 13.07
CA ARG A 73 7.59 5.39 14.40
C ARG A 73 6.11 5.01 14.31
N MET A 74 5.40 5.44 13.24
CA MET A 74 4.00 5.08 13.01
C MET A 74 3.82 3.61 12.63
N ASN A 75 4.88 2.96 12.12
CA ASN A 75 4.92 1.52 11.83
C ASN A 75 6.32 0.96 12.12
N PRO A 76 6.66 0.73 13.40
CA PRO A 76 8.02 0.32 13.78
C PRO A 76 8.42 -1.07 13.27
N ILE A 77 7.45 -1.95 12.98
CA ILE A 77 7.71 -3.29 12.47
C ILE A 77 6.93 -3.51 11.19
N LEU A 78 7.67 -3.80 10.10
CA LEU A 78 7.08 -4.23 8.83
C LEU A 78 7.60 -5.62 8.47
N LEU A 79 6.69 -6.55 8.22
CA LEU A 79 6.98 -7.89 7.74
C LEU A 79 6.68 -7.95 6.24
N LYS A 80 7.67 -8.33 5.45
CA LYS A 80 7.51 -8.51 3.99
C LYS A 80 7.62 -9.99 3.65
N PRO A 81 6.50 -10.68 3.39
CA PRO A 81 6.53 -12.08 3.00
C PRO A 81 7.41 -12.30 1.76
N THR A 82 8.35 -13.23 1.84
CA THR A 82 9.21 -13.64 0.72
C THR A 82 8.82 -15.02 0.19
N SER A 83 8.12 -15.81 1.01
CA SER A 83 7.52 -17.10 0.67
C SER A 83 6.40 -17.41 1.68
N ASP A 84 5.72 -18.54 1.52
CA ASP A 84 4.68 -19.01 2.44
C ASP A 84 5.15 -19.17 3.90
N ARG A 85 6.45 -19.28 4.12
CA ARG A 85 7.02 -19.59 5.45
C ARG A 85 8.03 -18.55 5.95
N GLN A 86 8.46 -17.63 5.12
CA GLN A 86 9.51 -16.66 5.44
C GLN A 86 9.06 -15.23 5.19
N ALA A 87 9.50 -14.33 6.06
CA ALA A 87 9.32 -12.89 5.88
C ALA A 87 10.62 -12.15 6.21
N GLN A 88 10.92 -11.13 5.43
CA GLN A 88 11.93 -10.13 5.77
C GLN A 88 11.36 -9.23 6.87
N VAL A 89 12.09 -9.11 7.98
CA VAL A 89 11.72 -8.27 9.12
C VAL A 89 12.41 -6.92 8.98
N VAL A 90 11.63 -5.87 8.88
CA VAL A 90 12.08 -4.48 8.84
C VAL A 90 11.75 -3.84 10.19
N LEU A 91 12.76 -3.40 10.93
CA LEU A 91 12.62 -2.73 12.23
C LEU A 91 13.04 -1.27 12.09
N MET A 92 12.16 -0.37 12.51
CA MET A 92 12.40 1.09 12.42
C MET A 92 12.94 1.50 11.04
N GLY A 93 12.34 0.91 10.00
CA GLY A 93 12.64 1.21 8.60
C GLY A 93 13.93 0.62 8.04
N GLN A 94 14.60 -0.25 8.78
CA GLN A 94 15.83 -0.93 8.33
C GLN A 94 15.64 -2.44 8.34
N VAL A 95 16.17 -3.12 7.34
CA VAL A 95 16.18 -4.59 7.31
C VAL A 95 17.01 -5.12 8.46
N ALA A 96 16.35 -5.82 9.39
CA ALA A 96 17.01 -6.42 10.53
C ALA A 96 17.48 -7.86 10.22
N THR A 97 16.58 -8.66 9.62
CA THR A 97 16.85 -10.08 9.33
C THR A 97 15.71 -10.67 8.50
N SER A 98 15.88 -11.91 8.04
CA SER A 98 14.81 -12.75 7.52
C SER A 98 14.53 -13.88 8.51
N MET A 99 13.26 -14.10 8.83
CA MET A 99 12.83 -15.11 9.81
C MET A 99 11.64 -15.90 9.28
N ASP A 100 11.57 -17.17 9.68
CA ASP A 100 10.33 -17.94 9.60
C ASP A 100 9.33 -17.51 10.70
N ALA A 101 8.07 -17.90 10.54
CA ALA A 101 7.00 -17.50 11.44
C ALA A 101 7.23 -17.96 12.89
N VAL A 102 7.85 -19.13 13.13
CA VAL A 102 8.11 -19.66 14.46
C VAL A 102 9.20 -18.84 15.16
N SER A 103 10.32 -18.61 14.47
CA SER A 103 11.44 -17.80 14.96
C SER A 103 10.98 -16.36 15.28
N TYR A 104 10.18 -15.78 14.40
CA TYR A 104 9.62 -14.45 14.64
C TYR A 104 8.68 -14.42 15.85
N HIS A 105 7.80 -15.43 16.01
CA HIS A 105 6.93 -15.51 17.17
C HIS A 105 7.72 -15.57 18.50
N GLN A 106 8.88 -16.24 18.49
CA GLN A 106 9.78 -16.28 19.65
C GLN A 106 10.51 -14.95 19.89
N TYR A 107 10.68 -14.14 18.84
CA TYR A 107 11.37 -12.85 18.92
C TYR A 107 10.48 -11.72 19.44
N LYS A 108 9.15 -11.80 19.23
CA LYS A 108 8.16 -10.77 19.61
C LYS A 108 8.28 -10.20 21.04
N PRO A 109 8.51 -11.01 22.10
CA PRO A 109 8.62 -10.47 23.46
C PRO A 109 9.72 -9.43 23.62
N ARG A 110 10.83 -9.58 22.87
CA ARG A 110 11.96 -8.64 22.91
C ARG A 110 11.62 -7.28 22.27
N LEU A 111 10.61 -7.24 21.41
CA LEU A 111 10.16 -6.03 20.72
C LEU A 111 9.19 -5.19 21.56
N ARG A 112 8.58 -5.78 22.61
CA ARG A 112 7.51 -5.12 23.39
C ARG A 112 7.96 -3.80 24.02
N GLU A 113 9.12 -3.77 24.65
CA GLU A 113 9.66 -2.56 25.27
C GLU A 113 10.00 -1.49 24.23
N GLN A 114 10.57 -1.90 23.09
CA GLN A 114 10.90 -1.00 21.99
C GLN A 114 9.62 -0.39 21.37
N ILE A 115 8.58 -1.19 21.16
CA ILE A 115 7.28 -0.72 20.64
C ILE A 115 6.67 0.31 21.62
N LEU A 116 6.70 0.02 22.91
CA LEU A 116 6.16 0.92 23.93
C LEU A 116 6.92 2.25 23.95
N ALA A 117 8.24 2.23 23.88
CA ALA A 117 9.06 3.45 23.83
C ALA A 117 8.75 4.29 22.58
N VAL A 118 8.60 3.63 21.42
CA VAL A 118 8.22 4.29 20.16
C VAL A 118 6.83 4.92 20.27
N TYR A 119 5.85 4.18 20.77
CA TYR A 119 4.50 4.70 21.00
C TYR A 119 4.50 5.92 21.95
N GLN A 120 5.21 5.84 23.07
CA GLN A 120 5.34 6.94 24.03
C GLN A 120 5.99 8.18 23.41
N SER A 121 6.98 8.00 22.55
CA SER A 121 7.59 9.11 21.80
C SER A 121 6.57 9.84 20.92
N LEU A 122 5.73 9.11 20.18
CA LEU A 122 4.64 9.71 19.39
C LEU A 122 3.60 10.37 20.30
N ALA A 123 3.21 9.71 21.39
CA ALA A 123 2.24 10.25 22.35
C ALA A 123 2.73 11.55 23.02
N GLY A 124 4.04 11.78 23.08
CA GLY A 124 4.61 13.04 23.55
C GLY A 124 4.49 14.21 22.53
N GLU A 125 4.30 13.90 21.26
CA GLU A 125 4.29 14.88 20.17
C GLU A 125 2.89 15.20 19.65
N TYR A 126 1.99 14.20 19.62
CA TYR A 126 0.66 14.33 19.04
C TYR A 126 -0.44 14.40 20.11
N GLU A 127 -1.51 15.12 19.78
CA GLU A 127 -2.67 15.30 20.67
C GLU A 127 -3.65 14.13 20.55
N ALA A 128 -3.66 13.43 19.41
CA ALA A 128 -4.45 12.23 19.18
C ALA A 128 -3.64 11.15 18.45
N LEU A 129 -3.80 9.91 18.86
CA LEU A 129 -3.26 8.73 18.19
C LEU A 129 -4.38 7.77 17.81
N VAL A 130 -4.43 7.37 16.55
CA VAL A 130 -5.35 6.35 16.06
C VAL A 130 -4.57 5.08 15.78
N LEU A 131 -4.79 4.06 16.62
CA LEU A 131 -4.08 2.79 16.52
C LEU A 131 -4.83 1.80 15.65
N GLU A 132 -4.11 0.94 14.96
CA GLU A 132 -4.64 -0.14 14.15
C GLU A 132 -4.14 -1.50 14.61
N GLY A 133 -5.07 -2.45 14.80
CA GLY A 133 -4.75 -3.86 15.02
C GLY A 133 -4.47 -4.62 13.73
N ALA A 134 -3.95 -5.83 13.86
CA ALA A 134 -3.69 -6.73 12.73
C ALA A 134 -4.51 -8.03 12.86
N GLY A 135 -5.19 -8.45 11.78
CA GLY A 135 -6.06 -9.62 11.81
C GLY A 135 -7.20 -9.46 12.82
N SER A 136 -7.34 -10.41 13.74
CA SER A 136 -8.37 -10.45 14.78
C SER A 136 -7.77 -10.63 16.16
N PRO A 137 -8.30 -9.97 17.22
CA PRO A 137 -7.90 -10.25 18.60
C PRO A 137 -8.38 -11.61 19.11
N ALA A 138 -9.24 -12.31 18.35
CA ALA A 138 -9.74 -13.64 18.66
C ALA A 138 -8.79 -14.78 18.29
N GLU A 139 -7.60 -14.48 17.77
CA GLU A 139 -6.53 -15.45 17.51
C GLU A 139 -5.93 -15.95 18.82
N ILE A 140 -6.69 -16.80 19.55
CA ILE A 140 -6.37 -17.24 20.92
C ILE A 140 -5.06 -18.00 21.02
N ASN A 141 -4.59 -18.62 19.94
CA ASN A 141 -3.31 -19.32 19.82
C ASN A 141 -2.10 -18.38 19.77
N LEU A 142 -2.30 -17.06 19.51
CA LEU A 142 -1.24 -16.06 19.43
C LEU A 142 -1.24 -15.08 20.60
N ARG A 143 -2.16 -15.21 21.55
CA ARG A 143 -2.44 -14.23 22.60
C ARG A 143 -1.26 -13.96 23.53
N ASP A 144 -0.56 -14.99 23.97
CA ASP A 144 0.53 -14.90 24.95
C ASP A 144 1.70 -14.02 24.48
N ARG A 145 1.82 -13.78 23.16
CA ARG A 145 2.85 -12.95 22.55
C ARG A 145 2.25 -11.87 21.64
N ASP A 146 1.04 -11.45 21.95
CA ASP A 146 0.37 -10.39 21.18
C ASP A 146 1.05 -9.03 21.42
N ILE A 147 1.48 -8.41 20.33
CA ILE A 147 2.02 -7.05 20.29
C ILE A 147 1.23 -6.15 19.34
N VAL A 148 0.11 -6.64 18.77
CA VAL A 148 -0.58 -5.97 17.66
C VAL A 148 -2.05 -5.66 17.94
N ASN A 149 -2.72 -6.43 18.80
CA ASN A 149 -4.13 -6.26 19.13
C ASN A 149 -4.30 -5.90 20.61
N MET A 150 -4.85 -6.79 21.45
CA MET A 150 -5.10 -6.50 22.87
C MET A 150 -3.81 -6.23 23.66
N GLY A 151 -2.70 -6.91 23.31
CA GLY A 151 -1.40 -6.62 23.89
C GLY A 151 -0.91 -5.21 23.58
N MET A 152 -1.18 -4.68 22.36
CA MET A 152 -0.87 -3.28 22.03
C MET A 152 -1.83 -2.32 22.73
N ALA A 153 -3.13 -2.62 22.76
CA ALA A 153 -4.12 -1.80 23.45
C ALA A 153 -3.82 -1.69 24.96
N GLU A 154 -3.30 -2.76 25.56
CA GLU A 154 -2.82 -2.75 26.94
C GLU A 154 -1.59 -1.87 27.12
N MET A 155 -0.58 -2.00 26.26
CA MET A 155 0.62 -1.15 26.29
C MET A 155 0.29 0.33 26.15
N ALA A 156 -0.60 0.66 25.21
CA ALA A 156 -1.04 2.02 24.93
C ALA A 156 -2.05 2.56 25.95
N GLN A 157 -2.57 1.70 26.86
CA GLN A 157 -3.65 2.05 27.78
C GLN A 157 -4.80 2.77 27.04
N CYS A 158 -5.28 2.22 25.92
CA CYS A 158 -6.31 2.85 25.09
C CYS A 158 -7.57 1.98 24.97
N PRO A 159 -8.74 2.60 24.74
CA PRO A 159 -9.97 1.90 24.40
C PRO A 159 -9.90 1.30 23.01
N VAL A 160 -10.67 0.23 22.82
CA VAL A 160 -10.78 -0.48 21.54
C VAL A 160 -12.18 -0.31 20.95
N ILE A 161 -12.24 -0.08 19.64
CA ILE A 161 -13.44 -0.16 18.82
C ILE A 161 -13.28 -1.35 17.88
N LEU A 162 -14.23 -2.29 17.94
CA LEU A 162 -14.22 -3.48 17.09
C LEU A 162 -14.90 -3.18 15.75
N VAL A 163 -14.24 -3.51 14.66
CA VAL A 163 -14.76 -3.37 13.28
C VAL A 163 -15.18 -4.74 12.75
N ALA A 164 -16.39 -4.85 12.25
CA ALA A 164 -16.94 -6.09 11.70
C ALA A 164 -17.48 -5.88 10.28
N ASP A 165 -17.15 -6.77 9.37
CA ASP A 165 -17.57 -6.77 7.96
C ASP A 165 -18.92 -7.49 7.81
N ILE A 166 -19.95 -6.82 7.29
CA ILE A 166 -21.26 -7.42 7.05
C ILE A 166 -21.42 -7.98 5.63
N ASP A 167 -20.60 -7.54 4.69
CA ASP A 167 -20.73 -7.94 3.27
C ASP A 167 -20.50 -9.44 3.05
N ARG A 168 -19.67 -10.06 3.90
CA ARG A 168 -19.40 -11.51 3.87
C ARG A 168 -20.46 -12.38 4.56
N GLY A 169 -21.43 -11.74 5.25
CA GLY A 169 -22.42 -12.43 6.08
C GLY A 169 -21.91 -12.83 7.47
N GLY A 170 -22.83 -13.17 8.38
CA GLY A 170 -22.49 -13.65 9.72
C GLY A 170 -21.91 -12.60 10.68
N VAL A 171 -22.10 -11.31 10.44
CA VAL A 171 -21.50 -10.20 11.20
C VAL A 171 -21.79 -10.29 12.70
N PHE A 172 -23.02 -10.61 13.11
CA PHE A 172 -23.38 -10.72 14.52
C PHE A 172 -22.68 -11.88 15.23
N ALA A 173 -22.52 -13.02 14.54
CA ALA A 173 -21.76 -14.15 15.05
C ALA A 173 -20.27 -13.80 15.18
N ALA A 174 -19.70 -13.07 14.21
CA ALA A 174 -18.32 -12.61 14.28
C ALA A 174 -18.09 -11.64 15.45
N ILE A 175 -19.00 -10.69 15.69
CA ILE A 175 -18.94 -9.76 16.82
C ILE A 175 -19.03 -10.53 18.15
N TYR A 176 -20.06 -11.36 18.30
CA TYR A 176 -20.28 -12.13 19.52
C TYR A 176 -19.11 -13.08 19.81
N GLY A 177 -18.70 -13.87 18.82
CA GLY A 177 -17.61 -14.83 18.94
C GLY A 177 -16.28 -14.17 19.29
N THR A 178 -15.96 -13.04 18.65
CA THR A 178 -14.75 -12.28 18.98
C THR A 178 -14.78 -11.84 20.44
N LEU A 179 -15.86 -11.19 20.88
CA LEU A 179 -15.98 -10.70 22.27
C LEU A 179 -16.02 -11.83 23.29
N ALA A 180 -16.62 -12.97 22.97
CA ALA A 180 -16.71 -14.14 23.84
C ALA A 180 -15.35 -14.84 24.06
N LEU A 181 -14.44 -14.76 23.08
CA LEU A 181 -13.10 -15.33 23.15
C LEU A 181 -12.10 -14.44 23.89
N LEU A 182 -12.40 -13.15 24.10
CA LEU A 182 -11.55 -12.23 24.84
C LEU A 182 -11.60 -12.52 26.35
N GLN A 183 -10.47 -12.30 27.03
CA GLN A 183 -10.44 -12.32 28.49
C GLN A 183 -11.24 -11.14 29.06
N PRO A 184 -11.71 -11.22 30.32
CA PRO A 184 -12.53 -10.17 30.92
C PRO A 184 -11.90 -8.76 30.84
N GLN A 185 -10.58 -8.65 31.09
CA GLN A 185 -9.86 -7.37 31.05
C GLN A 185 -9.74 -6.85 29.60
N GLU A 186 -9.50 -7.72 28.62
CA GLU A 186 -9.45 -7.40 27.21
C GLU A 186 -10.83 -6.94 26.71
N ARG A 187 -11.88 -7.71 27.06
CA ARG A 187 -13.26 -7.37 26.70
C ARG A 187 -13.69 -6.03 27.29
N ALA A 188 -13.27 -5.72 28.51
CA ALA A 188 -13.58 -4.44 29.16
C ALA A 188 -12.99 -3.22 28.43
N ARG A 189 -11.93 -3.41 27.62
CA ARG A 189 -11.36 -2.35 26.77
C ARG A 189 -12.20 -2.07 25.52
N VAL A 190 -13.01 -3.03 25.06
CA VAL A 190 -13.88 -2.84 23.90
C VAL A 190 -15.06 -1.96 24.28
N LYS A 191 -15.09 -0.74 23.76
CA LYS A 191 -16.07 0.29 24.11
C LYS A 191 -17.13 0.53 23.04
N GLY A 192 -16.96 -0.09 21.86
CA GLY A 192 -17.92 0.04 20.79
C GLY A 192 -17.61 -0.89 19.61
N VAL A 193 -18.59 -1.01 18.75
CA VAL A 193 -18.51 -1.79 17.50
C VAL A 193 -18.88 -0.89 16.34
N ILE A 194 -18.18 -1.01 15.21
CA ILE A 194 -18.58 -0.44 13.91
C ILE A 194 -18.87 -1.61 12.98
N ILE A 195 -20.07 -1.62 12.40
CA ILE A 195 -20.46 -2.54 11.33
C ILE A 195 -20.07 -1.86 10.01
N ASN A 196 -19.24 -2.49 9.21
CA ASN A 196 -18.69 -1.90 7.99
C ASN A 196 -19.15 -2.64 6.72
N LYS A 197 -19.04 -1.96 5.57
CA LYS A 197 -19.36 -2.45 4.22
C LYS A 197 -20.83 -2.84 4.04
N PHE A 198 -21.74 -2.12 4.66
CA PHE A 198 -23.16 -2.42 4.56
C PHE A 198 -23.74 -2.00 3.20
N ARG A 199 -24.60 -2.86 2.64
CA ARG A 199 -25.38 -2.59 1.43
C ARG A 199 -26.86 -2.78 1.75
N GLY A 200 -27.66 -1.74 1.57
CA GLY A 200 -29.10 -1.80 1.77
C GLY A 200 -29.64 -0.77 2.76
N ASP A 201 -30.84 -1.04 3.31
CA ASP A 201 -31.49 -0.17 4.29
C ASP A 201 -31.07 -0.53 5.72
N VAL A 202 -30.45 0.40 6.42
CA VAL A 202 -29.99 0.24 7.81
C VAL A 202 -31.16 -0.06 8.76
N ALA A 203 -32.38 0.37 8.43
CA ALA A 203 -33.56 0.07 9.24
C ALA A 203 -33.78 -1.45 9.43
N LEU A 204 -33.38 -2.26 8.45
CA LEU A 204 -33.46 -3.73 8.53
C LEU A 204 -32.48 -4.34 9.52
N LEU A 205 -31.40 -3.63 9.87
CA LEU A 205 -30.42 -4.09 10.86
C LEU A 205 -30.80 -3.75 12.31
N ARG A 206 -31.75 -2.84 12.53
CA ARG A 206 -32.02 -2.26 13.85
C ARG A 206 -32.27 -3.33 14.93
N SER A 207 -33.15 -4.30 14.63
CA SER A 207 -33.45 -5.37 15.60
C SER A 207 -32.25 -6.27 15.89
N GLY A 208 -31.36 -6.50 14.89
CA GLY A 208 -30.13 -7.26 15.07
C GLY A 208 -29.10 -6.48 15.90
N ILE A 209 -29.03 -5.16 15.69
CA ILE A 209 -28.18 -4.26 16.48
C ILE A 209 -28.63 -4.26 17.95
N GLU A 210 -29.91 -4.07 18.23
CA GLU A 210 -30.46 -4.12 19.59
C GLU A 210 -30.17 -5.46 20.30
N GLN A 211 -30.30 -6.56 19.56
CA GLN A 211 -30.00 -7.89 20.11
C GLN A 211 -28.52 -8.09 20.41
N ILE A 212 -27.61 -7.70 19.51
CA ILE A 212 -26.19 -7.87 19.74
C ILE A 212 -25.67 -6.98 20.86
N GLU A 213 -26.18 -5.75 20.99
CA GLU A 213 -25.89 -4.86 22.11
C GLU A 213 -26.35 -5.47 23.44
N ALA A 214 -27.57 -6.03 23.51
CA ALA A 214 -28.08 -6.70 24.68
C ALA A 214 -27.25 -7.94 25.07
N LEU A 215 -26.81 -8.74 24.09
CA LEU A 215 -26.00 -9.94 24.31
C LEU A 215 -24.58 -9.64 24.74
N THR A 216 -23.99 -8.57 24.23
CA THR A 216 -22.57 -8.28 24.44
C THR A 216 -22.32 -7.20 25.48
N GLY A 217 -23.28 -6.34 25.73
CA GLY A 217 -23.13 -5.14 26.56
C GLY A 217 -22.23 -4.07 25.91
N VAL A 218 -21.93 -4.19 24.61
CA VAL A 218 -21.09 -3.25 23.87
C VAL A 218 -21.95 -2.53 22.82
N PRO A 219 -21.96 -1.18 22.79
CA PRO A 219 -22.80 -0.43 21.85
C PRO A 219 -22.26 -0.49 20.41
N VAL A 220 -23.16 -0.47 19.43
CA VAL A 220 -22.85 -0.25 18.03
C VAL A 220 -22.77 1.26 17.77
N LEU A 221 -21.59 1.75 17.45
CA LEU A 221 -21.32 3.18 17.24
C LEU A 221 -21.77 3.68 15.86
N GLY A 222 -21.98 2.78 14.94
CA GLY A 222 -22.46 3.10 13.60
C GLY A 222 -22.40 1.95 12.63
N VAL A 223 -23.05 2.16 11.49
CA VAL A 223 -23.09 1.24 10.35
C VAL A 223 -22.57 1.99 9.14
N MET A 224 -21.35 1.66 8.70
CA MET A 224 -20.75 2.27 7.50
C MET A 224 -21.29 1.62 6.24
N PRO A 225 -21.82 2.39 5.30
CA PRO A 225 -22.21 1.85 4.01
C PRO A 225 -20.99 1.43 3.21
N TRP A 226 -21.22 0.64 2.18
CA TRP A 226 -20.20 0.45 1.15
C TRP A 226 -19.91 1.79 0.48
N LEU A 227 -18.66 2.25 0.59
CA LEU A 227 -18.26 3.55 0.06
C LEU A 227 -17.68 3.39 -1.35
N ASP A 228 -18.14 4.25 -2.26
CA ASP A 228 -17.49 4.47 -3.55
C ASP A 228 -16.45 5.60 -3.39
N VAL A 229 -15.41 5.32 -2.63
CA VAL A 229 -14.25 6.19 -2.46
C VAL A 229 -13.03 5.51 -3.06
N ASP A 230 -12.28 6.27 -3.85
CA ASP A 230 -11.07 5.77 -4.49
C ASP A 230 -9.88 6.00 -3.54
N LEU A 231 -9.69 5.03 -2.64
CA LEU A 231 -8.63 5.02 -1.65
C LEU A 231 -7.61 3.92 -1.96
N GLU A 232 -6.40 4.13 -1.52
CA GLU A 232 -5.32 3.15 -1.68
C GLU A 232 -5.64 1.85 -0.94
N ASP A 233 -5.33 0.73 -1.58
CA ASP A 233 -5.50 -0.59 -1.00
C ASP A 233 -4.24 -0.98 -0.21
N GLU A 234 -4.43 -1.62 0.94
CA GLU A 234 -3.33 -2.00 1.82
C GLU A 234 -2.52 -3.17 1.25
N ASP A 235 -3.19 -4.15 0.65
CA ASP A 235 -2.56 -5.37 0.16
C ASP A 235 -3.12 -5.84 -1.20
N GLY A 236 -2.44 -6.85 -1.78
CA GLY A 236 -2.81 -7.43 -3.09
C GLY A 236 -4.14 -8.19 -3.11
N VAL A 237 -4.81 -8.41 -1.97
CA VAL A 237 -6.13 -9.06 -1.92
C VAL A 237 -7.17 -8.18 -2.60
N ALA A 238 -7.06 -6.87 -2.49
CA ALA A 238 -7.93 -5.92 -3.16
C ALA A 238 -7.83 -6.01 -4.71
N LEU A 239 -6.66 -6.36 -5.24
CA LEU A 239 -6.47 -6.60 -6.67
C LEU A 239 -7.30 -7.79 -7.16
N GLN A 240 -7.55 -8.77 -6.29
CA GLN A 240 -8.39 -9.95 -6.59
C GLN A 240 -9.88 -9.65 -6.46
N ALA A 241 -10.25 -8.66 -5.63
CA ALA A 241 -11.65 -8.32 -5.33
C ALA A 241 -12.37 -7.53 -6.42
N GLY A 242 -11.74 -7.24 -7.55
CA GLY A 242 -12.39 -6.67 -8.72
C GLY A 242 -12.49 -5.13 -8.76
N LYS A 243 -11.85 -4.41 -7.85
CA LYS A 243 -11.80 -2.92 -7.87
C LYS A 243 -11.33 -2.37 -9.23
N TYR A 244 -10.40 -3.06 -9.87
CA TYR A 244 -9.82 -2.70 -11.15
C TYR A 244 -10.47 -3.44 -12.35
N HIS A 245 -11.55 -4.21 -12.14
CA HIS A 245 -12.34 -4.83 -13.21
C HIS A 245 -13.39 -3.85 -13.77
N ARG A 246 -12.97 -2.61 -14.09
CA ARG A 246 -13.85 -1.72 -14.84
C ARG A 246 -14.04 -2.28 -16.25
N THR A 247 -15.30 -2.57 -16.60
CA THR A 247 -15.68 -3.06 -17.94
C THR A 247 -15.77 -1.94 -18.95
N ASP A 248 -15.75 -0.68 -18.50
CA ASP A 248 -15.89 0.50 -19.36
C ASP A 248 -14.67 0.63 -20.28
N ARG A 249 -14.90 0.65 -21.58
CA ARG A 249 -13.88 1.02 -22.55
C ARG A 249 -13.54 2.48 -22.35
N ARG A 250 -12.27 2.78 -22.14
CA ARG A 250 -11.73 4.13 -22.11
C ARG A 250 -10.76 4.33 -23.25
N ASP A 251 -10.34 5.58 -23.45
CA ASP A 251 -9.46 5.93 -24.54
C ASP A 251 -8.13 5.17 -24.50
N ILE A 252 -7.57 5.00 -23.29
CA ILE A 252 -6.29 4.32 -23.05
C ILE A 252 -6.50 3.11 -22.14
N ASP A 253 -5.97 1.96 -22.55
CA ASP A 253 -5.97 0.71 -21.77
C ASP A 253 -4.55 0.36 -21.34
N ILE A 254 -4.33 0.33 -20.03
CA ILE A 254 -3.04 -0.02 -19.42
C ILE A 254 -3.18 -1.38 -18.72
N ALA A 255 -2.38 -2.35 -19.17
CA ALA A 255 -2.31 -3.67 -18.56
C ALA A 255 -1.10 -3.76 -17.63
N VAL A 256 -1.32 -3.87 -16.34
CA VAL A 256 -0.30 -4.18 -15.33
C VAL A 256 -0.28 -5.69 -15.11
N VAL A 257 0.86 -6.32 -15.32
CA VAL A 257 0.99 -7.77 -15.08
C VAL A 257 0.88 -8.05 -13.58
N HIS A 258 -0.10 -8.85 -13.19
CA HIS A 258 -0.31 -9.22 -11.79
C HIS A 258 0.63 -10.36 -11.39
N LEU A 259 1.85 -9.99 -11.00
CA LEU A 259 2.87 -10.92 -10.52
C LEU A 259 2.43 -11.61 -9.21
N PRO A 260 2.84 -12.85 -8.93
CA PRO A 260 2.56 -13.53 -7.66
C PRO A 260 3.02 -12.75 -6.42
N HIS A 261 4.20 -12.12 -6.51
CA HIS A 261 4.78 -11.32 -5.42
C HIS A 261 4.82 -9.82 -5.78
N ILE A 262 3.76 -9.34 -6.45
CA ILE A 262 3.65 -7.92 -6.81
C ILE A 262 3.85 -7.04 -5.58
N ALA A 263 4.68 -6.02 -5.70
CA ALA A 263 4.97 -5.04 -4.66
C ALA A 263 4.75 -3.63 -5.18
N ASN A 264 4.36 -2.72 -4.29
CA ASN A 264 4.17 -1.30 -4.56
C ASN A 264 3.20 -1.03 -5.73
N PHE A 265 2.14 -1.83 -5.84
CA PHE A 265 1.13 -1.66 -6.90
C PHE A 265 0.37 -0.33 -6.80
N THR A 266 0.47 0.38 -5.67
CA THR A 266 -0.06 1.73 -5.50
C THR A 266 0.58 2.76 -6.44
N ASP A 267 1.73 2.47 -7.04
CA ASP A 267 2.34 3.30 -8.09
C ASP A 267 1.37 3.61 -9.25
N PHE A 268 0.40 2.73 -9.51
CA PHE A 268 -0.51 2.86 -10.65
C PHE A 268 -1.84 3.53 -10.30
N ASN A 269 -2.05 3.95 -9.06
CA ASN A 269 -3.28 4.61 -8.62
C ASN A 269 -3.49 5.96 -9.31
N ALA A 270 -2.41 6.72 -9.54
CA ALA A 270 -2.48 8.00 -10.26
C ALA A 270 -2.90 7.82 -11.73
N LEU A 271 -2.52 6.70 -12.37
CA LEU A 271 -3.01 6.32 -13.70
C LEU A 271 -4.48 5.91 -13.66
N ALA A 272 -4.87 5.09 -12.67
CA ALA A 272 -6.25 4.61 -12.53
C ALA A 272 -7.24 5.73 -12.21
N ALA A 273 -6.79 6.81 -11.57
CA ALA A 273 -7.60 7.98 -11.28
C ALA A 273 -7.90 8.84 -12.53
N GLN A 274 -7.14 8.70 -13.62
CA GLN A 274 -7.36 9.48 -14.83
C GLN A 274 -8.69 9.10 -15.51
N PRO A 275 -9.49 10.09 -15.95
CA PRO A 275 -10.82 9.81 -16.51
C PRO A 275 -10.78 9.11 -17.87
N ASP A 276 -9.70 9.25 -18.62
CA ASP A 276 -9.50 8.67 -19.94
C ASP A 276 -8.73 7.34 -19.94
N VAL A 277 -8.39 6.81 -18.75
CA VAL A 277 -7.55 5.62 -18.59
C VAL A 277 -8.31 4.47 -17.92
N ARG A 278 -8.11 3.27 -18.43
CA ARG A 278 -8.45 2.01 -17.77
C ARG A 278 -7.17 1.29 -17.36
N VAL A 279 -6.95 1.08 -16.08
CA VAL A 279 -5.87 0.24 -15.56
C VAL A 279 -6.44 -1.13 -15.22
N ARG A 280 -5.82 -2.19 -15.71
CA ARG A 280 -6.20 -3.60 -15.44
C ARG A 280 -5.00 -4.37 -14.89
N TYR A 281 -5.21 -5.13 -13.83
CA TYR A 281 -4.24 -6.12 -13.36
C TYR A 281 -4.55 -7.46 -13.99
N VAL A 282 -3.61 -8.00 -14.77
CA VAL A 282 -3.84 -9.16 -15.64
C VAL A 282 -2.94 -10.33 -15.27
N ARG A 283 -3.54 -11.53 -15.18
CA ARG A 283 -2.85 -12.81 -15.03
C ARG A 283 -2.99 -13.71 -16.25
N ASP A 284 -4.01 -13.44 -17.07
CA ASP A 284 -4.23 -14.14 -18.33
C ASP A 284 -3.39 -13.50 -19.43
N PRO A 285 -2.46 -14.24 -20.10
CA PRO A 285 -1.69 -13.74 -21.21
C PRO A 285 -2.53 -13.13 -22.33
N GLN A 286 -3.73 -13.67 -22.59
CA GLN A 286 -4.61 -13.18 -23.65
C GLN A 286 -5.12 -11.77 -23.37
N ALA A 287 -5.19 -11.37 -22.09
CA ALA A 287 -5.62 -10.03 -21.69
C ALA A 287 -4.65 -8.90 -22.10
N LEU A 288 -3.43 -9.22 -22.57
CA LEU A 288 -2.50 -8.23 -23.13
C LEU A 288 -2.80 -7.84 -24.59
N ALA A 289 -3.74 -8.53 -25.25
CA ALA A 289 -3.98 -8.32 -26.69
C ALA A 289 -4.40 -6.89 -27.04
N ASP A 290 -5.23 -6.28 -26.19
CA ASP A 290 -5.82 -4.96 -26.44
C ASP A 290 -5.13 -3.82 -25.65
N ALA A 291 -4.01 -4.08 -24.98
CA ALA A 291 -3.32 -3.08 -24.18
C ALA A 291 -2.63 -2.03 -25.04
N ASP A 292 -2.73 -0.76 -24.63
CA ASP A 292 -2.00 0.37 -25.21
C ASP A 292 -0.63 0.59 -24.54
N LEU A 293 -0.49 0.10 -23.29
CA LEU A 293 0.75 0.05 -22.52
C LEU A 293 0.72 -1.21 -21.66
N VAL A 294 1.83 -1.93 -21.62
CA VAL A 294 2.04 -3.06 -20.70
C VAL A 294 3.05 -2.65 -19.63
N ILE A 295 2.73 -2.88 -18.37
CA ILE A 295 3.60 -2.59 -17.23
C ILE A 295 3.98 -3.88 -16.52
N LEU A 296 5.28 -4.10 -16.34
CA LEU A 296 5.84 -5.06 -15.40
C LEU A 296 6.11 -4.31 -14.07
N PRO A 297 5.36 -4.58 -13.00
CA PRO A 297 5.45 -3.85 -11.75
C PRO A 297 6.64 -4.31 -10.89
N GLY A 298 6.80 -3.69 -9.73
CA GLY A 298 7.71 -4.15 -8.68
C GLY A 298 7.38 -5.55 -8.19
N SER A 299 8.39 -6.27 -7.78
CA SER A 299 8.29 -7.62 -7.23
C SER A 299 9.16 -7.78 -5.98
N LYS A 300 8.66 -8.51 -4.98
CA LYS A 300 9.46 -8.91 -3.81
C LYS A 300 10.26 -10.19 -4.06
N ASN A 301 9.96 -10.91 -5.13
CA ASN A 301 10.70 -12.12 -5.54
C ASN A 301 10.92 -12.08 -7.06
N THR A 302 11.87 -11.25 -7.50
CA THR A 302 12.08 -10.96 -8.92
C THR A 302 12.33 -12.21 -9.77
N LEU A 303 13.21 -13.12 -9.34
CA LEU A 303 13.51 -14.34 -10.11
C LEU A 303 12.37 -15.36 -10.05
N GLY A 304 11.69 -15.50 -8.91
CA GLY A 304 10.52 -16.37 -8.81
C GLY A 304 9.39 -15.90 -9.73
N ASP A 305 9.14 -14.60 -9.76
CA ASP A 305 8.12 -14.01 -10.64
C ASP A 305 8.54 -14.04 -12.12
N LEU A 306 9.82 -13.94 -12.43
CA LEU A 306 10.33 -14.15 -13.80
C LEU A 306 10.14 -15.60 -14.29
N CYS A 307 10.34 -16.59 -13.42
CA CYS A 307 10.02 -17.99 -13.72
C CYS A 307 8.52 -18.14 -13.99
N TRP A 308 7.68 -17.56 -13.13
CA TRP A 308 6.23 -17.57 -13.34
C TRP A 308 5.82 -16.91 -14.66
N LEU A 309 6.41 -15.79 -15.05
CA LEU A 309 6.15 -15.15 -16.35
C LEU A 309 6.37 -16.11 -17.53
N ARG A 310 7.40 -16.94 -17.45
CA ARG A 310 7.72 -17.94 -18.48
C ARG A 310 6.75 -19.13 -18.47
N GLU A 311 6.52 -19.67 -17.29
CA GLU A 311 5.68 -20.87 -17.11
C GLU A 311 4.21 -20.60 -17.44
N SER A 312 3.70 -19.41 -17.12
CA SER A 312 2.33 -18.99 -17.39
C SER A 312 2.08 -18.61 -18.87
N GLY A 313 3.14 -18.46 -19.67
CA GLY A 313 3.05 -17.92 -21.02
C GLY A 313 2.96 -16.39 -21.09
N MET A 314 2.98 -15.70 -19.96
CA MET A 314 2.93 -14.23 -19.91
C MET A 314 4.15 -13.60 -20.58
N ALA A 315 5.34 -14.17 -20.41
CA ALA A 315 6.55 -13.69 -21.08
C ALA A 315 6.40 -13.69 -22.63
N HIS A 316 5.79 -14.73 -23.17
CA HIS A 316 5.48 -14.80 -24.61
C HIS A 316 4.46 -13.74 -25.04
N ALA A 317 3.43 -13.50 -24.22
CA ALA A 317 2.44 -12.46 -24.51
C ALA A 317 3.02 -11.04 -24.43
N VAL A 318 3.97 -10.79 -23.54
CA VAL A 318 4.74 -9.53 -23.48
C VAL A 318 5.57 -9.34 -24.74
N GLU A 319 6.24 -10.39 -25.21
CA GLU A 319 7.00 -10.33 -26.47
C GLU A 319 6.07 -10.11 -27.68
N GLN A 320 4.90 -10.75 -27.73
CA GLN A 320 3.90 -10.47 -28.76
C GLN A 320 3.39 -9.03 -28.71
N ALA A 321 3.18 -8.46 -27.52
CA ALA A 321 2.81 -7.05 -27.38
C ALA A 321 3.90 -6.14 -27.96
N ARG A 322 5.17 -6.43 -27.67
CA ARG A 322 6.32 -5.71 -28.23
C ARG A 322 6.37 -5.79 -29.76
N GLN A 323 6.15 -6.97 -30.34
CA GLN A 323 6.10 -7.15 -31.81
C GLN A 323 4.98 -6.32 -32.46
N ARG A 324 3.85 -6.12 -31.76
CA ARG A 324 2.77 -5.23 -32.15
C ARG A 324 3.09 -3.74 -31.91
N LYS A 325 4.30 -3.43 -31.43
CA LYS A 325 4.74 -2.06 -31.09
C LYS A 325 3.97 -1.44 -29.92
N VAL A 326 3.45 -2.23 -29.02
CA VAL A 326 2.88 -1.76 -27.74
C VAL A 326 4.04 -1.36 -26.83
N PRO A 327 4.04 -0.14 -26.24
CA PRO A 327 5.05 0.26 -25.28
C PRO A 327 5.07 -0.64 -24.03
N LEU A 328 6.27 -0.87 -23.50
CA LEU A 328 6.52 -1.64 -22.27
C LEU A 328 7.18 -0.76 -21.22
N LEU A 329 6.73 -0.85 -19.98
CA LEU A 329 7.37 -0.18 -18.85
C LEU A 329 7.69 -1.20 -17.74
N GLY A 330 8.91 -1.16 -17.22
CA GLY A 330 9.32 -1.91 -16.02
C GLY A 330 9.57 -0.99 -14.83
N ILE A 331 8.98 -1.29 -13.69
CA ILE A 331 9.25 -0.58 -12.44
C ILE A 331 9.98 -1.53 -11.48
N CYS A 332 11.14 -1.12 -10.95
CA CYS A 332 11.91 -1.85 -9.94
C CYS A 332 12.17 -3.32 -10.36
N GLY A 333 11.53 -4.32 -9.75
CA GLY A 333 11.64 -5.72 -10.18
C GLY A 333 11.25 -5.95 -11.64
N GLY A 334 10.23 -5.25 -12.13
CA GLY A 334 9.84 -5.28 -13.54
C GLY A 334 10.91 -4.72 -14.47
N TYR A 335 11.61 -3.65 -14.05
CA TYR A 335 12.76 -3.12 -14.79
C TYR A 335 13.89 -4.16 -14.87
N GLN A 336 14.20 -4.82 -13.74
CA GLN A 336 15.19 -5.89 -13.69
C GLN A 336 14.83 -7.04 -14.64
N MET A 337 13.56 -7.47 -14.68
CA MET A 337 13.07 -8.55 -15.55
C MET A 337 13.19 -8.22 -17.03
N LEU A 338 13.07 -6.94 -17.42
CA LEU A 338 13.22 -6.50 -18.81
C LEU A 338 14.67 -6.59 -19.31
N GLY A 339 15.66 -6.67 -18.43
CA GLY A 339 17.09 -6.76 -18.75
C GLY A 339 17.49 -8.07 -19.44
N GLU A 340 18.75 -8.17 -19.83
CA GLU A 340 19.32 -9.36 -20.45
C GLU A 340 19.66 -10.44 -19.41
N THR A 341 20.20 -10.04 -18.24
CA THR A 341 20.63 -10.96 -17.20
C THR A 341 20.37 -10.41 -15.81
N ILE A 342 19.92 -11.28 -14.92
CA ILE A 342 19.77 -11.01 -13.49
C ILE A 342 20.66 -12.00 -12.73
N ILE A 343 21.53 -11.48 -11.86
CA ILE A 343 22.45 -12.27 -11.03
C ILE A 343 22.03 -12.08 -9.58
N ASP A 344 21.48 -13.13 -8.96
CA ASP A 344 20.97 -13.09 -7.59
C ASP A 344 21.52 -14.25 -6.75
N GLU A 345 22.53 -13.93 -5.97
CA GLU A 345 23.14 -14.80 -4.96
C GLU A 345 22.67 -14.44 -3.54
N VAL A 346 21.81 -13.42 -3.40
CA VAL A 346 21.48 -12.78 -2.13
C VAL A 346 20.05 -13.10 -1.65
N GLU A 347 19.05 -12.92 -2.51
CA GLU A 347 17.64 -13.13 -2.15
C GLU A 347 17.16 -14.55 -2.50
N SER A 348 17.27 -14.95 -3.76
CA SER A 348 16.79 -16.25 -4.24
C SER A 348 17.85 -17.35 -4.24
N GLY A 349 19.13 -16.97 -4.34
CA GLY A 349 20.24 -17.90 -4.48
C GLY A 349 20.26 -18.69 -5.81
N LEU A 350 19.47 -18.26 -6.83
CA LEU A 350 19.36 -18.95 -8.11
C LEU A 350 20.50 -18.61 -9.09
N GLY A 351 21.46 -17.77 -8.67
CA GLY A 351 22.61 -17.36 -9.46
C GLY A 351 22.21 -16.51 -10.67
N ALA A 352 22.93 -16.66 -11.79
CA ALA A 352 22.66 -15.91 -13.01
C ALA A 352 21.51 -16.53 -13.80
N GLN A 353 20.49 -15.72 -14.10
CA GLN A 353 19.35 -16.11 -14.90
C GLN A 353 19.16 -15.12 -16.08
N PRO A 354 18.79 -15.59 -17.28
CA PRO A 354 18.44 -14.67 -18.37
C PRO A 354 17.18 -13.88 -18.01
N GLY A 355 17.16 -12.58 -18.31
CA GLY A 355 15.95 -11.75 -18.26
C GLY A 355 15.07 -11.94 -19.52
N LEU A 356 14.22 -10.95 -19.82
CA LEU A 356 13.39 -10.94 -21.03
C LEU A 356 14.15 -10.40 -22.25
N GLY A 357 15.36 -9.84 -22.07
CA GLY A 357 16.24 -9.37 -23.15
C GLY A 357 15.67 -8.18 -23.94
N VAL A 358 14.82 -7.37 -23.32
CA VAL A 358 14.20 -6.19 -23.94
C VAL A 358 15.06 -4.95 -23.80
N LEU A 359 15.72 -4.81 -22.64
CA LEU A 359 16.65 -3.73 -22.32
C LEU A 359 18.08 -4.28 -22.23
N LYS A 360 19.05 -3.56 -22.78
CA LYS A 360 20.49 -3.91 -22.71
C LYS A 360 21.03 -3.58 -21.31
N THR A 361 20.62 -4.36 -20.35
CA THR A 361 20.97 -4.16 -18.93
C THR A 361 21.28 -5.48 -18.24
N VAL A 362 22.18 -5.41 -17.26
CA VAL A 362 22.52 -6.53 -16.36
C VAL A 362 22.31 -6.08 -14.93
N THR A 363 21.55 -6.83 -14.18
CA THR A 363 21.26 -6.57 -12.77
C THR A 363 22.03 -7.51 -11.87
N HIS A 364 22.70 -6.97 -10.86
CA HIS A 364 23.34 -7.71 -9.77
C HIS A 364 22.63 -7.40 -8.46
N PHE A 365 22.16 -8.41 -7.75
CA PHE A 365 21.61 -8.23 -6.40
C PHE A 365 22.72 -7.97 -5.40
N ALA A 366 22.57 -6.88 -4.61
CA ALA A 366 23.51 -6.47 -3.57
C ALA A 366 22.97 -6.81 -2.18
N GLN A 367 23.89 -6.94 -1.20
CA GLN A 367 23.47 -7.19 0.19
C GLN A 367 22.81 -5.97 0.85
N HIS A 368 23.09 -4.78 0.34
CA HIS A 368 22.56 -3.53 0.87
C HIS A 368 21.33 -3.11 0.08
N LYS A 369 20.26 -2.82 0.82
CA LYS A 369 19.02 -2.27 0.27
C LYS A 369 19.14 -0.76 0.11
N THR A 370 18.85 -0.24 -1.08
CA THR A 370 18.67 1.19 -1.32
C THR A 370 17.27 1.59 -0.88
N THR A 371 17.19 2.58 0.03
CA THR A 371 15.93 3.18 0.48
C THR A 371 16.15 4.68 0.56
N THR A 372 15.55 5.45 -0.36
CA THR A 372 15.76 6.91 -0.38
C THR A 372 14.63 7.62 -1.10
N GLN A 373 14.26 8.79 -0.60
CA GLN A 373 13.46 9.75 -1.34
C GLN A 373 14.35 10.45 -2.38
N VAL A 374 13.87 10.59 -3.61
CA VAL A 374 14.65 11.20 -4.68
C VAL A 374 13.83 12.21 -5.49
N GLN A 375 14.51 13.21 -5.99
CA GLN A 375 14.06 14.04 -7.10
C GLN A 375 14.80 13.59 -8.35
N ALA A 376 14.13 13.64 -9.50
CA ALA A 376 14.72 13.24 -10.74
C ALA A 376 14.32 14.19 -11.87
N THR A 377 15.08 14.15 -12.95
CA THR A 377 14.77 14.86 -14.20
C THR A 377 14.78 13.85 -15.34
N LEU A 378 13.73 13.79 -16.13
CA LEU A 378 13.68 12.96 -17.34
C LEU A 378 14.75 13.41 -18.32
N GLU A 379 15.32 12.45 -19.07
CA GLU A 379 16.30 12.78 -20.10
C GLU A 379 15.74 13.74 -21.17
N SER A 380 16.61 14.55 -21.74
CA SER A 380 16.25 15.50 -22.80
C SER A 380 16.02 14.85 -24.16
N ALA A 381 16.59 13.67 -24.39
CA ALA A 381 16.49 12.89 -25.61
C ALA A 381 15.62 11.66 -25.41
N LEU A 382 14.32 11.85 -25.28
CA LEU A 382 13.33 10.77 -25.21
C LEU A 382 12.81 10.41 -26.61
N PRO A 383 12.22 9.21 -26.80
CA PRO A 383 11.54 8.84 -28.03
C PRO A 383 10.44 9.83 -28.41
N ASP A 384 10.19 10.03 -29.72
CA ASP A 384 9.24 11.03 -30.25
C ASP A 384 7.86 10.98 -29.58
N TRP A 385 7.35 9.77 -29.32
CA TRP A 385 6.04 9.60 -28.70
C TRP A 385 6.00 10.00 -27.21
N LEU A 386 7.17 10.16 -26.57
CA LEU A 386 7.33 10.57 -25.18
C LEU A 386 8.06 11.92 -25.06
N ALA A 387 8.24 12.64 -26.16
CA ALA A 387 9.01 13.89 -26.23
C ALA A 387 8.49 14.98 -25.27
N ASP A 388 7.18 15.03 -25.03
CA ASP A 388 6.57 15.99 -24.10
C ASP A 388 6.99 15.76 -22.63
N ALA A 389 7.56 14.59 -22.32
CA ALA A 389 8.10 14.29 -20.99
C ALA A 389 9.57 14.73 -20.83
N ALA A 390 10.25 15.12 -21.90
CA ALA A 390 11.66 15.46 -21.86
C ALA A 390 11.95 16.63 -20.91
N GLY A 391 12.93 16.45 -20.03
CA GLY A 391 13.35 17.47 -19.06
C GLY A 391 12.35 17.74 -17.92
N LEU A 392 11.24 17.01 -17.83
CA LEU A 392 10.31 17.15 -16.72
C LEU A 392 10.97 16.71 -15.41
N ARG A 393 10.69 17.46 -14.36
CA ARG A 393 11.07 17.09 -12.98
C ARG A 393 10.00 16.20 -12.39
N VAL A 394 10.45 15.12 -11.75
CA VAL A 394 9.62 14.17 -11.03
C VAL A 394 10.20 13.92 -9.64
N SER A 395 9.38 13.48 -8.73
CA SER A 395 9.80 13.05 -7.39
C SER A 395 9.27 11.66 -7.12
N GLY A 396 9.95 10.92 -6.26
CA GLY A 396 9.54 9.59 -5.87
C GLY A 396 10.54 8.99 -4.89
N TYR A 397 10.61 7.68 -4.85
CA TYR A 397 11.53 6.99 -3.96
C TYR A 397 12.11 5.73 -4.64
N GLU A 398 13.27 5.32 -4.16
CA GLU A 398 13.87 4.03 -4.52
C GLU A 398 13.79 3.07 -3.33
N ILE A 399 13.48 1.81 -3.63
CA ILE A 399 13.43 0.73 -2.65
C ILE A 399 13.79 -0.60 -3.33
N HIS A 400 15.07 -0.93 -3.42
CA HIS A 400 15.54 -2.11 -4.14
C HIS A 400 16.86 -2.66 -3.59
N MET A 401 17.18 -3.90 -3.93
CA MET A 401 18.46 -4.56 -3.59
C MET A 401 19.35 -4.76 -4.81
N GLY A 402 18.81 -4.67 -6.02
CA GLY A 402 19.57 -4.84 -7.25
C GLY A 402 20.28 -3.55 -7.69
N GLU A 403 21.45 -3.70 -8.26
CA GLU A 403 22.17 -2.66 -9.00
C GLU A 403 22.16 -3.03 -10.49
N THR A 404 21.58 -2.18 -11.31
CA THR A 404 21.47 -2.42 -12.76
C THR A 404 22.48 -1.57 -13.50
N ARG A 405 23.28 -2.23 -14.33
CA ARG A 405 24.24 -1.59 -15.23
C ARG A 405 23.70 -1.64 -16.67
N ARG A 406 23.75 -0.51 -17.34
CA ARG A 406 23.40 -0.38 -18.76
C ARG A 406 24.63 -0.74 -19.59
N GLU A 407 24.42 -1.45 -20.69
CA GLU A 407 25.44 -1.66 -21.70
C GLU A 407 25.69 -0.39 -22.54
N ALA A 408 26.82 -0.39 -23.24
CA ALA A 408 27.18 0.73 -24.11
C ALA A 408 26.09 0.97 -25.18
N GLY A 409 25.64 2.22 -25.30
CA GLY A 409 24.61 2.61 -26.24
C GLY A 409 23.16 2.48 -25.73
N CYS A 410 22.93 1.98 -24.50
CA CYS A 410 21.62 1.99 -23.86
C CYS A 410 21.42 3.31 -23.09
N PRO A 411 20.54 4.22 -23.55
CA PRO A 411 20.36 5.51 -22.88
C PRO A 411 19.62 5.35 -21.56
N PRO A 412 19.90 6.22 -20.54
CA PRO A 412 19.10 6.30 -19.33
C PRO A 412 17.70 6.83 -19.61
N LEU A 413 16.78 6.61 -18.69
CA LEU A 413 15.45 7.22 -18.73
C LEU A 413 15.45 8.60 -18.05
N LEU A 414 16.15 8.70 -16.93
CA LEU A 414 16.15 9.88 -16.07
C LEU A 414 17.45 10.02 -15.26
N GLN A 415 17.66 11.20 -14.68
CA GLN A 415 18.75 11.48 -13.78
C GLN A 415 18.19 11.72 -12.37
N LEU A 416 18.62 10.88 -11.41
CA LEU A 416 18.33 11.04 -9.99
C LEU A 416 19.25 12.09 -9.37
N HIS A 417 18.70 12.96 -8.54
CA HIS A 417 19.46 13.95 -7.78
C HIS A 417 19.68 13.45 -6.35
N LYS A 418 20.87 12.85 -6.11
CA LYS A 418 21.26 12.27 -4.81
C LYS A 418 22.44 13.03 -4.22
N ALA A 419 22.27 13.56 -2.99
CA ALA A 419 23.35 14.25 -2.25
C ALA A 419 24.14 15.28 -3.10
N GLY A 420 23.45 15.99 -4.00
CA GLY A 420 24.06 17.00 -4.87
C GLY A 420 24.74 16.46 -6.13
N GLN A 421 24.63 15.15 -6.38
CA GLN A 421 25.12 14.49 -7.61
C GLN A 421 23.95 14.05 -8.48
N ALA A 422 24.12 14.12 -9.79
CA ALA A 422 23.23 13.52 -10.76
C ALA A 422 23.70 12.09 -11.06
N VAL A 423 22.82 11.12 -10.91
CA VAL A 423 23.07 9.71 -11.16
C VAL A 423 22.05 9.22 -12.18
N ASP A 424 22.50 8.67 -13.26
CA ASP A 424 21.62 8.09 -14.27
C ASP A 424 20.84 6.89 -13.73
N ASP A 425 19.54 6.85 -13.98
CA ASP A 425 18.69 5.70 -13.68
C ASP A 425 17.84 5.31 -14.89
N GLY A 426 17.46 4.03 -14.85
CA GLY A 426 16.64 3.43 -15.87
C GLY A 426 17.38 3.15 -17.18
N ALA A 427 16.63 2.69 -18.15
CA ALA A 427 17.09 2.37 -19.50
C ALA A 427 15.97 2.51 -20.51
N ILE A 428 16.32 2.80 -21.75
CA ILE A 428 15.40 2.86 -22.89
C ILE A 428 15.90 1.88 -23.96
N SER A 429 15.01 1.09 -24.57
CA SER A 429 15.33 0.17 -25.65
C SER A 429 15.71 0.89 -26.94
N ASP A 430 16.43 0.22 -27.84
CA ASP A 430 16.87 0.78 -29.15
C ASP A 430 15.71 1.29 -29.99
N ASP A 431 14.54 0.67 -29.90
CA ASP A 431 13.33 1.07 -30.64
C ASP A 431 12.51 2.15 -29.94
N GLY A 432 12.94 2.58 -28.73
CA GLY A 432 12.27 3.60 -27.93
C GLY A 432 10.89 3.20 -27.40
N LEU A 433 10.55 1.92 -27.43
CA LEU A 433 9.23 1.44 -27.01
C LEU A 433 9.22 0.72 -25.67
N ALA A 434 10.38 0.38 -25.13
CA ALA A 434 10.49 -0.18 -23.80
C ALA A 434 11.39 0.68 -22.92
N PHE A 435 10.99 0.89 -21.69
CA PHE A 435 11.78 1.62 -20.72
C PHE A 435 11.54 1.07 -19.30
N GLY A 436 12.47 1.33 -18.44
CA GLY A 436 12.38 0.88 -17.05
C GLY A 436 13.13 1.81 -16.12
N THR A 437 12.79 1.79 -14.82
CA THR A 437 13.36 2.63 -13.78
C THR A 437 13.23 1.98 -12.42
N TYR A 438 14.07 2.38 -11.47
CA TYR A 438 13.91 2.08 -10.06
C TYR A 438 13.00 3.05 -9.33
N LEU A 439 12.63 4.16 -9.96
CA LEU A 439 11.83 5.21 -9.34
C LEU A 439 10.37 4.76 -9.16
N HIS A 440 9.95 4.60 -7.92
CA HIS A 440 8.55 4.46 -7.51
C HIS A 440 7.91 5.84 -7.34
N GLY A 441 6.58 5.93 -7.50
CA GLY A 441 5.85 7.20 -7.45
C GLY A 441 6.01 8.07 -8.69
N LEU A 442 6.57 7.55 -9.78
CA LEU A 442 6.77 8.28 -11.04
C LEU A 442 5.47 8.91 -11.57
N PHE A 443 4.36 8.20 -11.43
CA PHE A 443 3.04 8.65 -11.91
C PHE A 443 2.34 9.67 -10.99
N ASP A 444 2.86 9.91 -9.79
CA ASP A 444 2.36 10.97 -8.92
C ASP A 444 2.73 12.37 -9.47
N SER A 445 3.65 12.43 -10.42
CA SER A 445 3.91 13.64 -11.21
C SER A 445 2.84 13.83 -12.29
N ASP A 446 1.91 14.75 -12.06
CA ASP A 446 0.79 15.03 -12.98
C ASP A 446 1.27 15.38 -14.39
N ALA A 447 2.36 16.15 -14.51
CA ALA A 447 2.95 16.54 -15.79
C ALA A 447 3.49 15.33 -16.56
N PHE A 448 4.25 14.45 -15.89
CA PHE A 448 4.77 13.22 -16.50
C PHE A 448 3.63 12.29 -16.91
N THR A 449 2.69 12.05 -16.01
CA THR A 449 1.54 11.18 -16.28
C THR A 449 0.75 11.68 -17.49
N ARG A 450 0.49 12.98 -17.60
CA ARG A 450 -0.24 13.53 -18.76
C ARG A 450 0.60 13.45 -20.04
N ALA A 451 1.89 13.72 -20.00
CA ALA A 451 2.79 13.58 -21.16
C ALA A 451 2.81 12.13 -21.67
N LEU A 452 2.97 11.14 -20.79
CA LEU A 452 2.90 9.71 -21.12
C LEU A 452 1.58 9.35 -21.80
N LEU A 453 0.46 9.75 -21.18
CA LEU A 453 -0.88 9.44 -21.69
C LEU A 453 -1.16 10.13 -23.03
N ASN A 454 -0.70 11.36 -23.22
CA ASN A 454 -0.82 12.07 -24.50
C ASN A 454 0.01 11.40 -25.59
N GLY A 455 1.20 10.90 -25.26
CA GLY A 455 1.99 10.08 -26.17
C GLY A 455 1.27 8.80 -26.61
N LEU A 456 0.61 8.10 -25.67
CA LEU A 456 -0.22 6.93 -26.00
C LEU A 456 -1.45 7.32 -26.85
N ARG A 457 -2.10 8.45 -26.55
CA ARG A 457 -3.24 8.97 -27.33
C ARG A 457 -2.83 9.26 -28.78
N GLN A 458 -1.72 9.93 -28.98
CA GLN A 458 -1.18 10.23 -30.31
C GLN A 458 -0.91 8.96 -31.12
N ARG A 459 -0.33 7.94 -30.49
CA ARG A 459 -0.10 6.62 -31.11
C ARG A 459 -1.39 5.93 -31.55
N LYS A 460 -2.51 6.23 -30.90
CA LYS A 460 -3.86 5.77 -31.29
C LYS A 460 -4.58 6.72 -32.25
N GLY A 461 -3.95 7.82 -32.66
CA GLY A 461 -4.60 8.84 -33.50
C GLY A 461 -5.63 9.69 -32.73
N LEU A 462 -5.57 9.72 -31.40
CA LEU A 462 -6.43 10.55 -30.57
C LEU A 462 -5.76 11.89 -30.26
N ALA A 463 -6.56 12.94 -30.11
CA ALA A 463 -6.06 14.25 -29.71
C ALA A 463 -5.48 14.22 -28.29
N PRO A 464 -4.38 14.93 -28.02
CA PRO A 464 -3.89 15.12 -26.66
C PRO A 464 -4.91 15.86 -25.80
N LEU A 465 -4.83 15.69 -24.48
CA LEU A 465 -5.66 16.41 -23.51
C LEU A 465 -4.78 17.43 -22.78
N ASP A 466 -5.30 18.65 -22.63
CA ASP A 466 -4.59 19.75 -21.97
C ASP A 466 -4.73 19.69 -20.43
N SER A 467 -5.77 19.02 -19.93
CA SER A 467 -6.03 18.94 -18.49
C SER A 467 -5.32 17.75 -17.84
N ALA A 468 -4.46 18.03 -16.87
CA ALA A 468 -3.95 17.02 -15.95
C ALA A 468 -4.87 16.93 -14.72
N LEU A 469 -5.10 15.70 -14.23
CA LEU A 469 -5.68 15.51 -12.91
C LEU A 469 -4.61 15.90 -11.86
N GLU A 470 -4.91 16.83 -10.99
CA GLU A 470 -4.07 17.12 -9.82
C GLU A 470 -4.21 15.99 -8.80
N TYR A 471 -3.37 14.95 -8.90
CA TYR A 471 -3.53 13.71 -8.12
C TYR A 471 -3.46 13.92 -6.61
N ALA A 472 -2.58 14.79 -6.13
CA ALA A 472 -2.51 15.13 -4.70
C ALA A 472 -3.82 15.73 -4.18
N ARG A 473 -4.43 16.65 -4.96
CA ARG A 473 -5.72 17.24 -4.63
C ARG A 473 -6.86 16.21 -4.75
N TYR A 474 -6.78 15.30 -5.73
CA TYR A 474 -7.71 14.19 -5.87
C TYR A 474 -7.71 13.31 -4.61
N LYS A 475 -6.53 12.87 -4.13
CA LYS A 475 -6.41 12.09 -2.88
C LYS A 475 -7.00 12.84 -1.68
N THR A 476 -6.67 14.11 -1.52
CA THR A 476 -7.21 14.94 -0.43
C THR A 476 -8.74 14.94 -0.43
N ARG A 477 -9.36 15.11 -1.59
CA ARG A 477 -10.82 15.04 -1.72
C ARG A 477 -11.40 13.68 -1.36
N GLN A 478 -10.68 12.57 -1.65
CA GLN A 478 -11.14 11.24 -1.25
C GLN A 478 -11.11 11.07 0.28
N PHE A 479 -10.09 11.59 0.96
CA PHE A 479 -10.06 11.62 2.43
C PHE A 479 -11.19 12.47 3.02
N ASP A 480 -11.50 13.62 2.44
CA ASP A 480 -12.62 14.46 2.88
C ASP A 480 -13.97 13.73 2.73
N ARG A 481 -14.20 13.09 1.58
CA ARG A 481 -15.42 12.27 1.35
C ARG A 481 -15.54 11.12 2.35
N LEU A 482 -14.41 10.46 2.68
CA LEU A 482 -14.40 9.43 3.71
C LEU A 482 -14.77 10.00 5.08
N ALA A 483 -14.17 11.13 5.47
CA ALA A 483 -14.45 11.78 6.74
C ALA A 483 -15.91 12.23 6.86
N GLU A 484 -16.47 12.81 5.79
CA GLU A 484 -17.88 13.19 5.70
C GLU A 484 -18.81 11.98 5.90
N ALA A 485 -18.57 10.89 5.15
CA ALA A 485 -19.35 9.67 5.28
C ALA A 485 -19.25 9.07 6.70
N MET A 486 -18.07 9.09 7.31
CA MET A 486 -17.90 8.61 8.69
C MET A 486 -18.66 9.49 9.70
N ARG A 487 -18.65 10.81 9.54
CA ARG A 487 -19.43 11.73 10.39
C ARG A 487 -20.94 11.49 10.27
N GLU A 488 -21.42 11.13 9.10
CA GLU A 488 -22.83 10.84 8.85
C GLU A 488 -23.28 9.51 9.49
N HIS A 489 -22.42 8.49 9.43
CA HIS A 489 -22.80 7.11 9.75
C HIS A 489 -22.22 6.57 11.07
N ILE A 490 -21.28 7.27 11.70
CA ILE A 490 -20.66 6.88 12.96
C ILE A 490 -20.83 7.98 14.00
N ALA A 491 -21.15 7.61 15.23
CA ALA A 491 -21.26 8.53 16.37
C ALA A 491 -19.88 9.02 16.83
N ILE A 492 -19.26 9.93 16.06
CA ILE A 492 -17.90 10.46 16.31
C ILE A 492 -17.79 11.10 17.71
N ASP A 493 -18.84 11.81 18.17
CA ASP A 493 -18.86 12.39 19.52
C ASP A 493 -18.72 11.32 20.63
N LYS A 494 -19.31 10.13 20.40
CA LYS A 494 -19.15 9.00 21.34
C LYS A 494 -17.70 8.48 21.31
N ILE A 495 -17.04 8.47 20.15
CA ILE A 495 -15.62 8.09 20.06
C ILE A 495 -14.78 9.06 20.87
N TYR A 496 -14.98 10.36 20.73
CA TYR A 496 -14.30 11.35 21.58
C TYR A 496 -14.57 11.17 23.07
N ALA A 497 -15.82 10.90 23.44
CA ALA A 497 -16.18 10.63 24.84
C ALA A 497 -15.45 9.38 25.38
N ILE A 498 -15.41 8.30 24.61
CA ILE A 498 -14.68 7.06 24.93
C ILE A 498 -13.19 7.34 25.15
N MET A 499 -12.56 8.12 24.27
CA MET A 499 -11.13 8.47 24.37
C MET A 499 -10.85 9.28 25.65
N ARG A 500 -11.71 10.26 25.97
CA ARG A 500 -11.55 11.10 27.16
C ARG A 500 -11.75 10.33 28.47
N GLN A 501 -12.80 9.51 28.56
CA GLN A 501 -13.09 8.68 29.74
C GLN A 501 -11.98 7.69 30.07
N HIS A 502 -11.24 7.23 29.06
CA HIS A 502 -10.14 6.30 29.27
C HIS A 502 -8.87 6.97 29.77
N GLN A 503 -8.78 8.31 29.72
CA GLN A 503 -7.67 9.12 30.25
C GLN A 503 -7.82 9.49 31.72
N GLU A 504 -9.05 9.43 32.25
CA GLU A 504 -9.26 9.69 33.66
C GLU A 504 -8.68 8.52 34.48
N PRO A 505 -7.77 8.78 35.43
CA PRO A 505 -7.31 7.72 36.34
C PRO A 505 -8.52 7.14 37.01
N LEU A 506 -8.63 5.81 37.03
CA LEU A 506 -9.60 5.09 37.84
C LEU A 506 -9.39 5.51 39.30
N CYS A 507 -10.25 6.42 39.82
CA CYS A 507 -10.28 6.82 41.22
C CYS A 507 -10.64 5.66 42.11
#